data_05f52e60069494b85b7cc1117dc1938a
#
_entry.id   05f52e60069494b85b7cc1117dc1938a
#
_cell.length_a   1.000
_cell.length_b   1.000
_cell.length_c   1.000
_cell.angle_alpha   90.00
_cell.angle_beta   90.00
_cell.angle_gamma   90.00
#
_symmetry.space_group_name_H-M   'P 1'
#
loop_
_entity.id
_entity.type
_entity.pdbx_description
1 polymer ?
#
loop_
_entity_poly.entity_id
_entity_poly.type
_entity_poly.pdbx_seq_one_letter_code
_entity_poly.pdbx_strand_id
1 'polypeptide(L)'
;MTPRRNTKEDILQESLRLFARAGFESTGMREIAAAVGIQPASVYKHFAGKQAILDAIVERMDERYDLTAAAIGMPEGGMDEQARGYAATPVAQMADLGEAMFRYWTEDEFATLFRQMLTVEQYRTPELGALYRRYFIEAPLAWQETLFASMVESGAFLRDDPKMLALEFFAPLMLLIQAADGAADAADRERLVDLARQHVTRFGERHACAPNAEGPE
;
A
#
# COMPACT_ATOMS: atom_id res chain seq x y z
N MET A 1 -35.33 -2.27 3.28
CA MET A 1 -34.62 -2.98 4.36
C MET A 1 -33.36 -2.19 4.65
N THR A 2 -33.22 -1.64 5.85
CA THR A 2 -31.99 -0.98 6.30
C THR A 2 -30.88 -2.03 6.33
N PRO A 3 -29.71 -1.82 5.70
CA PRO A 3 -28.63 -2.79 5.75
C PRO A 3 -28.24 -3.05 7.21
N ARG A 4 -28.05 -4.32 7.56
CA ARG A 4 -27.66 -4.73 8.91
C ARG A 4 -26.31 -4.08 9.22
N ARG A 5 -26.30 -3.17 10.20
CA ARG A 5 -25.11 -2.45 10.64
C ARG A 5 -24.02 -3.46 11.03
N ASN A 6 -22.85 -3.39 10.40
CA ASN A 6 -21.69 -4.20 10.77
C ASN A 6 -20.90 -3.49 11.87
N THR A 7 -21.35 -3.64 13.11
CA THR A 7 -20.76 -2.95 14.26
C THR A 7 -19.25 -3.22 14.42
N LYS A 8 -18.77 -4.41 14.04
CA LYS A 8 -17.34 -4.73 14.10
C LYS A 8 -16.55 -3.86 13.13
N GLU A 9 -17.03 -3.72 11.90
CA GLU A 9 -16.43 -2.88 10.88
C GLU A 9 -16.48 -1.39 11.25
N ASP A 10 -17.62 -0.92 11.77
CA ASP A 10 -17.75 0.46 12.26
C ASP A 10 -16.72 0.76 13.37
N ILE A 11 -16.47 -0.20 14.28
CA ILE A 11 -15.45 -0.05 15.33
C ILE A 11 -14.06 0.07 14.71
N LEU A 12 -13.70 -0.77 13.74
CA LEU A 12 -12.38 -0.69 13.08
C LEU A 12 -12.18 0.65 12.38
N GLN A 13 -13.17 1.08 11.58
CA GLN A 13 -13.08 2.32 10.81
C GLN A 13 -12.97 3.55 11.72
N GLU A 14 -13.83 3.66 12.74
CA GLU A 14 -13.79 4.80 13.65
C GLU A 14 -12.56 4.79 14.55
N SER A 15 -12.09 3.61 14.96
CA SER A 15 -10.84 3.48 15.70
C SER A 15 -9.64 3.94 14.87
N LEU A 16 -9.57 3.55 13.61
CA LEU A 16 -8.50 3.95 12.70
C LEU A 16 -8.50 5.48 12.51
N ARG A 17 -9.68 6.11 12.34
CA ARG A 17 -9.81 7.58 12.26
C ARG A 17 -9.29 8.26 13.53
N LEU A 18 -9.65 7.73 14.70
CA LEU A 18 -9.18 8.26 15.99
C LEU A 18 -7.66 8.08 16.16
N PHE A 19 -7.13 6.90 15.83
CA PHE A 19 -5.69 6.62 15.93
C PHE A 19 -4.89 7.53 15.00
N ALA A 20 -5.33 7.72 13.76
CA ALA A 20 -4.67 8.60 12.80
C ALA A 20 -4.71 10.08 13.25
N ARG A 21 -5.79 10.52 13.90
CA ARG A 21 -5.99 11.91 14.30
C ARG A 21 -5.37 12.25 15.65
N ALA A 22 -5.62 11.42 16.66
CA ALA A 22 -5.27 11.71 18.07
C ALA A 22 -4.06 10.89 18.55
N GLY A 23 -3.72 9.84 17.83
CA GLY A 23 -2.67 8.88 18.20
C GLY A 23 -3.25 7.65 18.92
N PHE A 24 -2.53 6.54 18.79
CA PHE A 24 -2.93 5.27 19.36
C PHE A 24 -2.99 5.32 20.90
N GLU A 25 -1.94 5.84 21.55
CA GLU A 25 -1.90 5.89 23.01
C GLU A 25 -2.95 6.82 23.61
N SER A 26 -3.24 7.95 22.97
CA SER A 26 -4.19 8.95 23.46
C SER A 26 -5.65 8.54 23.31
N THR A 27 -5.95 7.58 22.44
CA THR A 27 -7.31 7.13 22.16
C THR A 27 -7.76 6.05 23.15
N GLY A 28 -8.91 6.25 23.79
CA GLY A 28 -9.50 5.32 24.76
C GLY A 28 -10.73 4.55 24.21
N MET A 29 -11.00 3.39 24.80
CA MET A 29 -12.16 2.56 24.42
C MET A 29 -13.52 3.29 24.54
N ARG A 30 -13.62 4.28 25.47
CA ARG A 30 -14.83 5.10 25.60
C ARG A 30 -15.00 6.08 24.45
N GLU A 31 -13.91 6.64 23.93
CA GLU A 31 -13.94 7.52 22.77
C GLU A 31 -14.32 6.75 21.51
N ILE A 32 -13.77 5.54 21.33
CA ILE A 32 -14.15 4.63 20.25
C ILE A 32 -15.64 4.32 20.32
N ALA A 33 -16.16 3.96 21.49
CA ALA A 33 -17.58 3.68 21.68
C ALA A 33 -18.46 4.89 21.34
N ALA A 34 -18.03 6.09 21.76
CA ALA A 34 -18.73 7.34 21.46
C ALA A 34 -18.73 7.67 19.95
N ALA A 35 -17.60 7.48 19.26
CA ALA A 35 -17.49 7.71 17.83
C ALA A 35 -18.39 6.75 17.02
N VAL A 36 -18.48 5.49 17.43
CA VAL A 36 -19.38 4.50 16.81
C VAL A 36 -20.85 4.72 17.19
N GLY A 37 -21.12 5.47 18.27
CA GLY A 37 -22.48 5.69 18.80
C GLY A 37 -23.04 4.46 19.54
N ILE A 38 -22.19 3.72 20.25
CA ILE A 38 -22.56 2.54 21.05
C ILE A 38 -22.07 2.65 22.49
N GLN A 39 -22.57 1.78 23.36
CA GLN A 39 -22.05 1.70 24.74
C GLN A 39 -20.66 1.05 24.78
N PRO A 40 -19.74 1.48 25.68
CA PRO A 40 -18.42 0.86 25.82
C PRO A 40 -18.46 -0.66 26.01
N ALA A 41 -19.43 -1.18 26.77
CA ALA A 41 -19.63 -2.62 26.94
C ALA A 41 -19.90 -3.36 25.62
N SER A 42 -20.44 -2.68 24.61
CA SER A 42 -20.66 -3.25 23.28
C SER A 42 -19.38 -3.37 22.49
N VAL A 43 -18.42 -2.45 22.64
CA VAL A 43 -17.09 -2.56 22.04
C VAL A 43 -16.36 -3.78 22.58
N TYR A 44 -16.39 -3.97 23.91
CA TYR A 44 -15.76 -5.13 24.58
C TYR A 44 -16.36 -6.50 24.19
N LYS A 45 -17.58 -6.54 23.64
CA LYS A 45 -18.11 -7.79 23.04
C LYS A 45 -17.42 -8.20 21.75
N HIS A 46 -16.79 -7.25 21.04
CA HIS A 46 -16.11 -7.47 19.76
C HIS A 46 -14.60 -7.54 19.91
N PHE A 47 -14.03 -6.72 20.80
CA PHE A 47 -12.57 -6.59 20.98
C PHE A 47 -12.21 -6.53 22.45
N ALA A 48 -11.23 -7.33 22.86
CA ALA A 48 -10.78 -7.40 24.26
C ALA A 48 -10.15 -6.09 24.77
N GLY A 49 -9.69 -5.25 23.86
CA GLY A 49 -9.06 -3.96 24.15
C GLY A 49 -8.55 -3.25 22.91
N LYS A 50 -7.89 -2.12 23.11
CA LYS A 50 -7.36 -1.27 22.05
C LYS A 50 -6.33 -2.00 21.15
N GLN A 51 -5.48 -2.84 21.74
CA GLN A 51 -4.52 -3.65 20.98
C GLN A 51 -5.24 -4.62 20.03
N ALA A 52 -6.28 -5.33 20.48
CA ALA A 52 -7.04 -6.23 19.63
C ALA A 52 -7.74 -5.51 18.46
N ILE A 53 -8.09 -4.23 18.63
CA ILE A 53 -8.60 -3.41 17.52
C ILE A 53 -7.48 -3.08 16.55
N LEU A 54 -6.29 -2.70 17.02
CA LEU A 54 -5.14 -2.42 16.17
C LEU A 54 -4.73 -3.66 15.37
N ASP A 55 -4.67 -4.83 16.01
CA ASP A 55 -4.34 -6.10 15.35
C ASP A 55 -5.35 -6.40 14.23
N ALA A 56 -6.64 -6.18 14.49
CA ALA A 56 -7.68 -6.37 13.49
C ALA A 56 -7.66 -5.30 12.37
N ILE A 57 -7.19 -4.08 12.65
CA ILE A 57 -6.94 -3.06 11.61
C ILE A 57 -5.79 -3.51 10.70
N VAL A 58 -4.71 -4.06 11.26
CA VAL A 58 -3.57 -4.59 10.49
C VAL A 58 -4.03 -5.74 9.60
N GLU A 59 -4.76 -6.72 10.15
CA GLU A 59 -5.34 -7.85 9.40
C GLU A 59 -6.23 -7.35 8.24
N ARG A 60 -7.10 -6.37 8.53
CA ARG A 60 -7.98 -5.76 7.53
C ARG A 60 -7.20 -5.03 6.44
N MET A 61 -6.07 -4.40 6.79
CA MET A 61 -5.21 -3.73 5.81
C MET A 61 -4.60 -4.73 4.84
N ASP A 62 -4.08 -5.86 5.35
CA ASP A 62 -3.53 -6.94 4.52
C ASP A 62 -4.61 -7.50 3.56
N GLU A 63 -5.81 -7.83 4.07
CA GLU A 63 -6.94 -8.31 3.24
C GLU A 63 -7.33 -7.30 2.14
N ARG A 64 -7.39 -6.00 2.47
CA ARG A 64 -7.75 -4.95 1.51
C ARG A 64 -6.68 -4.75 0.44
N TYR A 65 -5.42 -4.84 0.82
CA TYR A 65 -4.30 -4.78 -0.12
C TYR A 65 -4.38 -5.94 -1.13
N ASP A 66 -4.55 -7.16 -0.66
CA ASP A 66 -4.65 -8.35 -1.52
C ASP A 66 -5.85 -8.26 -2.48
N LEU A 67 -7.03 -7.87 -1.97
CA LEU A 67 -8.22 -7.66 -2.80
C LEU A 67 -8.00 -6.56 -3.85
N THR A 68 -7.32 -5.49 -3.50
CA THR A 68 -7.02 -4.40 -4.44
C THR A 68 -6.02 -4.85 -5.49
N ALA A 69 -4.94 -5.52 -5.10
CA ALA A 69 -3.93 -6.04 -6.01
C ALA A 69 -4.56 -6.98 -7.06
N ALA A 70 -5.42 -7.91 -6.61
CA ALA A 70 -6.17 -8.79 -7.50
C ALA A 70 -7.14 -8.03 -8.41
N ALA A 71 -7.87 -7.04 -7.87
CA ALA A 71 -8.86 -6.27 -8.63
C ALA A 71 -8.24 -5.41 -9.74
N ILE A 72 -7.03 -4.87 -9.52
CA ILE A 72 -6.31 -4.12 -10.56
C ILE A 72 -5.52 -5.01 -11.52
N GLY A 73 -5.51 -6.33 -11.30
CA GLY A 73 -4.86 -7.30 -12.18
C GLY A 73 -3.35 -7.40 -12.00
N MET A 74 -2.84 -7.17 -10.79
CA MET A 74 -1.43 -7.46 -10.50
C MET A 74 -1.16 -8.95 -10.66
N PRO A 75 0.00 -9.35 -11.21
CA PRO A 75 0.36 -10.76 -11.34
C PRO A 75 0.34 -11.47 -9.98
N GLU A 76 -0.34 -12.61 -9.92
CA GLU A 76 -0.51 -13.44 -8.73
C GLU A 76 0.43 -14.65 -8.75
N GLY A 77 0.43 -15.41 -7.65
CA GLY A 77 1.17 -16.65 -7.52
C GLY A 77 2.51 -16.51 -6.80
N GLY A 78 3.40 -17.48 -6.99
CA GLY A 78 4.76 -17.43 -6.43
C GLY A 78 5.61 -16.36 -7.11
N MET A 79 6.78 -16.02 -6.50
CA MET A 79 7.66 -14.94 -6.99
C MET A 79 8.03 -15.10 -8.47
N ASP A 80 8.37 -16.30 -8.90
CA ASP A 80 8.72 -16.56 -10.31
C ASP A 80 7.54 -16.40 -11.27
N GLU A 81 6.31 -16.67 -10.81
CA GLU A 81 5.09 -16.46 -11.60
C GLU A 81 4.79 -14.97 -11.72
N GLN A 82 4.90 -14.25 -10.62
CA GLN A 82 4.77 -12.80 -10.62
C GLN A 82 5.83 -12.14 -11.52
N ALA A 83 7.10 -12.53 -11.39
CA ALA A 83 8.18 -12.02 -12.23
C ALA A 83 7.93 -12.25 -13.73
N ARG A 84 7.49 -13.45 -14.10
CA ARG A 84 7.08 -13.76 -15.50
C ARG A 84 5.88 -12.91 -15.94
N GLY A 85 4.89 -12.75 -15.06
CA GLY A 85 3.72 -11.91 -15.31
C GLY A 85 4.12 -10.46 -15.60
N TYR A 86 4.93 -9.88 -14.73
CA TYR A 86 5.44 -8.52 -14.93
C TYR A 86 6.33 -8.39 -16.17
N ALA A 87 7.21 -9.36 -16.42
CA ALA A 87 8.07 -9.36 -17.60
C ALA A 87 7.26 -9.42 -18.92
N ALA A 88 6.10 -10.08 -18.91
CA ALA A 88 5.19 -10.14 -20.04
C ALA A 88 4.26 -8.92 -20.18
N THR A 89 4.19 -8.05 -19.14
CA THR A 89 3.29 -6.91 -19.12
C THR A 89 3.91 -5.72 -19.87
N PRO A 90 3.22 -5.15 -20.88
CA PRO A 90 3.68 -3.95 -21.57
C PRO A 90 3.90 -2.77 -20.61
N VAL A 91 4.91 -1.93 -20.87
CA VAL A 91 5.26 -0.78 -20.02
C VAL A 91 4.06 0.14 -19.77
N ALA A 92 3.20 0.36 -20.77
CA ALA A 92 1.99 1.16 -20.60
C ALA A 92 1.04 0.56 -19.57
N GLN A 93 0.83 -0.76 -19.59
CA GLN A 93 0.00 -1.45 -18.62
C GLN A 93 0.65 -1.49 -17.22
N MET A 94 1.98 -1.59 -17.15
CA MET A 94 2.72 -1.45 -15.89
C MET A 94 2.48 -0.06 -15.26
N ALA A 95 2.46 0.98 -16.08
CA ALA A 95 2.14 2.33 -15.63
C ALA A 95 0.70 2.46 -15.13
N ASP A 96 -0.27 1.77 -15.76
CA ASP A 96 -1.66 1.70 -15.30
C ASP A 96 -1.77 1.00 -13.93
N LEU A 97 -1.06 -0.11 -13.73
CA LEU A 97 -0.98 -0.81 -12.43
C LEU A 97 -0.35 0.07 -11.35
N GLY A 98 0.76 0.74 -11.68
CA GLY A 98 1.44 1.68 -10.78
C GLY A 98 0.55 2.85 -10.38
N GLU A 99 -0.18 3.45 -11.33
CA GLU A 99 -1.16 4.51 -11.07
C GLU A 99 -2.28 4.00 -10.15
N ALA A 100 -2.88 2.85 -10.45
CA ALA A 100 -3.96 2.30 -9.65
C ALA A 100 -3.52 2.01 -8.21
N MET A 101 -2.31 1.47 -8.01
CA MET A 101 -1.76 1.24 -6.68
C MET A 101 -1.42 2.56 -5.97
N PHE A 102 -0.92 3.56 -6.69
CA PHE A 102 -0.68 4.89 -6.13
C PHE A 102 -1.99 5.54 -5.65
N ARG A 103 -3.07 5.47 -6.46
CA ARG A 103 -4.40 5.94 -6.06
C ARG A 103 -4.93 5.19 -4.84
N TYR A 104 -4.74 3.88 -4.77
CA TYR A 104 -5.12 3.11 -3.58
C TYR A 104 -4.47 3.67 -2.31
N TRP A 105 -3.17 3.91 -2.32
CA TRP A 105 -2.46 4.44 -1.15
C TRP A 105 -2.78 5.89 -0.81
N THR A 106 -3.33 6.67 -1.75
CA THR A 106 -3.56 8.12 -1.58
C THR A 106 -5.03 8.53 -1.56
N GLU A 107 -5.94 7.69 -2.06
CA GLU A 107 -7.37 8.00 -2.21
C GLU A 107 -8.28 7.02 -1.45
N ASP A 108 -7.86 5.76 -1.22
CA ASP A 108 -8.63 4.87 -0.35
C ASP A 108 -8.53 5.35 1.10
N GLU A 109 -9.68 5.60 1.72
CA GLU A 109 -9.73 6.18 3.07
C GLU A 109 -9.01 5.30 4.10
N PHE A 110 -9.23 3.98 4.05
CA PHE A 110 -8.63 3.06 5.01
C PHE A 110 -7.11 2.99 4.88
N ALA A 111 -6.60 2.84 3.65
CA ALA A 111 -5.18 2.79 3.35
C ALA A 111 -4.48 4.11 3.71
N THR A 112 -5.11 5.25 3.38
CA THR A 112 -4.60 6.59 3.72
C THR A 112 -4.50 6.79 5.24
N LEU A 113 -5.57 6.49 5.98
CA LEU A 113 -5.59 6.63 7.44
C LEU A 113 -4.60 5.68 8.12
N PHE A 114 -4.49 4.43 7.63
CA PHE A 114 -3.52 3.45 8.14
C PHE A 114 -2.08 3.96 7.98
N ARG A 115 -1.75 4.46 6.81
CA ARG A 115 -0.43 5.04 6.52
C ARG A 115 -0.15 6.27 7.39
N GLN A 116 -1.10 7.21 7.49
CA GLN A 116 -0.97 8.42 8.32
C GLN A 116 -0.79 8.07 9.79
N MET A 117 -1.58 7.14 10.32
CA MET A 117 -1.43 6.63 11.69
C MET A 117 -0.02 6.12 11.93
N LEU A 118 0.47 5.21 11.09
CA LEU A 118 1.81 4.63 11.26
C LEU A 118 2.92 5.68 11.06
N THR A 119 2.74 6.64 10.14
CA THR A 119 3.70 7.75 9.93
C THR A 119 3.90 8.58 11.20
N VAL A 120 2.84 8.89 11.93
CA VAL A 120 2.93 9.67 13.17
C VAL A 120 3.45 8.81 14.32
N GLU A 121 2.96 7.59 14.43
CA GLU A 121 3.25 6.70 15.55
C GLU A 121 4.64 6.05 15.50
N GLN A 122 5.31 6.02 14.34
CA GLN A 122 6.63 5.41 14.19
C GLN A 122 7.70 5.97 15.15
N TYR A 123 7.51 7.21 15.61
CA TYR A 123 8.43 7.89 16.53
C TYR A 123 7.99 7.78 18.00
N ARG A 124 6.81 7.22 18.28
CA ARG A 124 6.22 7.19 19.62
C ARG A 124 6.33 5.83 20.27
N THR A 125 6.09 4.77 19.50
CA THR A 125 6.12 3.39 19.99
C THR A 125 7.00 2.50 19.10
N PRO A 126 7.91 1.69 19.68
CA PRO A 126 8.77 0.80 18.89
C PRO A 126 7.97 -0.19 18.02
N GLU A 127 6.85 -0.69 18.52
CA GLU A 127 5.98 -1.66 17.84
C GLU A 127 5.35 -1.05 16.58
N LEU A 128 4.81 0.17 16.66
CA LEU A 128 4.23 0.87 15.52
C LEU A 128 5.32 1.37 14.56
N GLY A 129 6.50 1.71 15.09
CA GLY A 129 7.68 1.97 14.27
C GLY A 129 8.14 0.74 13.47
N ALA A 130 8.06 -0.45 14.04
CA ALA A 130 8.34 -1.70 13.33
C ALA A 130 7.29 -1.98 12.24
N LEU A 131 6.01 -1.75 12.53
CA LEU A 131 4.94 -1.84 11.53
C LEU A 131 5.14 -0.85 10.38
N TYR A 132 5.47 0.41 10.67
CA TYR A 132 5.77 1.40 9.63
C TYR A 132 6.90 0.92 8.71
N ARG A 133 8.03 0.49 9.28
CA ARG A 133 9.15 -0.02 8.48
C ARG A 133 8.75 -1.23 7.64
N ARG A 134 8.02 -2.18 8.24
CA ARG A 134 7.52 -3.37 7.54
C ARG A 134 6.69 -2.99 6.31
N TYR A 135 5.68 -2.12 6.47
CA TYR A 135 4.72 -1.81 5.39
C TYR A 135 5.28 -0.88 4.32
N PHE A 136 6.13 0.07 4.71
CA PHE A 136 6.50 1.18 3.83
C PHE A 136 7.99 1.24 3.48
N ILE A 137 8.80 0.30 3.96
CA ILE A 137 10.23 0.26 3.65
C ILE A 137 10.69 -1.18 3.36
N GLU A 138 10.66 -2.04 4.36
CA GLU A 138 11.35 -3.33 4.31
C GLU A 138 10.67 -4.34 3.37
N ALA A 139 9.37 -4.58 3.55
CA ALA A 139 8.66 -5.57 2.73
C ALA A 139 8.54 -5.13 1.26
N PRO A 140 8.17 -3.87 0.92
CA PRO A 140 8.15 -3.44 -0.47
C PRO A 140 9.51 -3.53 -1.16
N LEU A 141 10.58 -3.09 -0.52
CA LEU A 141 11.93 -3.16 -1.10
C LEU A 141 12.39 -4.60 -1.28
N ALA A 142 12.19 -5.47 -0.28
CA ALA A 142 12.58 -6.88 -0.37
C ALA A 142 11.81 -7.62 -1.48
N TRP A 143 10.51 -7.34 -1.60
CA TRP A 143 9.69 -7.93 -2.66
C TRP A 143 10.16 -7.47 -4.04
N GLN A 144 10.42 -6.17 -4.24
CA GLN A 144 10.89 -5.63 -5.51
C GLN A 144 12.30 -6.08 -5.84
N GLU A 145 13.21 -6.17 -4.86
CA GLU A 145 14.55 -6.73 -5.04
C GLU A 145 14.47 -8.15 -5.61
N THR A 146 13.62 -9.00 -5.04
CA THR A 146 13.42 -10.37 -5.52
C THR A 146 12.78 -10.41 -6.90
N LEU A 147 11.80 -9.56 -7.17
CA LEU A 147 11.14 -9.42 -8.46
C LEU A 147 12.15 -9.01 -9.55
N PHE A 148 12.91 -7.95 -9.31
CA PHE A 148 13.88 -7.45 -10.28
C PHE A 148 15.05 -8.41 -10.46
N ALA A 149 15.48 -9.15 -9.42
CA ALA A 149 16.46 -10.22 -9.57
C ALA A 149 15.99 -11.27 -10.59
N SER A 150 14.75 -11.74 -10.47
CA SER A 150 14.16 -12.70 -11.42
C SER A 150 14.00 -12.10 -12.83
N MET A 151 13.64 -10.82 -12.94
CA MET A 151 13.54 -10.13 -14.25
C MET A 151 14.89 -9.93 -14.92
N VAL A 152 15.94 -9.64 -14.17
CA VAL A 152 17.32 -9.56 -14.68
C VAL A 152 17.83 -10.94 -15.10
N GLU A 153 17.59 -11.97 -14.28
CA GLU A 153 18.02 -13.35 -14.56
C GLU A 153 17.34 -13.92 -15.82
N SER A 154 16.05 -13.61 -16.01
CA SER A 154 15.31 -14.01 -17.21
C SER A 154 15.63 -13.21 -18.47
N GLY A 155 16.42 -12.12 -18.36
CA GLY A 155 16.73 -11.23 -19.46
C GLY A 155 15.61 -10.26 -19.83
N ALA A 156 14.56 -10.17 -19.03
CA ALA A 156 13.47 -9.19 -19.21
C ALA A 156 13.93 -7.76 -18.89
N PHE A 157 14.86 -7.63 -17.93
CA PHE A 157 15.51 -6.36 -17.59
C PHE A 157 17.00 -6.38 -17.96
N LEU A 158 17.54 -5.20 -18.23
CA LEU A 158 18.97 -4.99 -18.40
C LEU A 158 19.71 -5.41 -17.13
N ARG A 159 20.93 -5.91 -17.28
CA ARG A 159 21.75 -6.36 -16.16
C ARG A 159 22.13 -5.18 -15.26
N ASP A 160 21.60 -5.19 -14.04
CA ASP A 160 21.85 -4.21 -13.00
C ASP A 160 21.73 -4.87 -11.61
N ASP A 161 22.09 -4.16 -10.55
CA ASP A 161 21.91 -4.62 -9.18
C ASP A 161 20.41 -4.57 -8.78
N PRO A 162 19.74 -5.70 -8.51
CA PRO A 162 18.32 -5.73 -8.19
C PRO A 162 17.93 -4.86 -7.01
N LYS A 163 18.81 -4.72 -6.03
CA LYS A 163 18.61 -3.86 -4.86
C LYS A 163 18.59 -2.38 -5.24
N MET A 164 19.46 -1.97 -6.16
CA MET A 164 19.47 -0.60 -6.67
C MET A 164 18.26 -0.33 -7.54
N LEU A 165 17.82 -1.30 -8.35
CA LEU A 165 16.58 -1.22 -9.11
C LEU A 165 15.37 -1.05 -8.19
N ALA A 166 15.28 -1.83 -7.12
CA ALA A 166 14.21 -1.71 -6.13
C ALA A 166 14.18 -0.32 -5.48
N LEU A 167 15.34 0.20 -5.10
CA LEU A 167 15.44 1.52 -4.49
C LEU A 167 15.09 2.64 -5.50
N GLU A 168 15.60 2.58 -6.73
CA GLU A 168 15.29 3.54 -7.81
C GLU A 168 13.79 3.56 -8.13
N PHE A 169 13.16 2.40 -8.18
CA PHE A 169 11.72 2.29 -8.46
C PHE A 169 10.87 2.82 -7.31
N PHE A 170 11.14 2.38 -6.10
CA PHE A 170 10.23 2.59 -4.97
C PHE A 170 10.37 3.96 -4.29
N ALA A 171 11.60 4.48 -4.13
CA ALA A 171 11.80 5.70 -3.36
C ALA A 171 11.06 6.92 -3.92
N PRO A 172 11.01 7.19 -5.25
CA PRO A 172 10.22 8.28 -5.80
C PRO A 172 8.72 8.11 -5.56
N LEU A 173 8.18 6.89 -5.69
CA LEU A 173 6.77 6.61 -5.43
C LEU A 173 6.42 6.89 -3.96
N MET A 174 7.26 6.45 -3.03
CA MET A 174 7.06 6.71 -1.60
C MET A 174 7.10 8.21 -1.28
N LEU A 175 8.01 8.97 -1.91
CA LEU A 175 8.05 10.43 -1.79
C LEU A 175 6.75 11.07 -2.28
N LEU A 176 6.24 10.64 -3.44
CA LEU A 176 5.00 11.18 -4.02
C LEU A 176 3.76 10.81 -3.19
N ILE A 177 3.71 9.60 -2.62
CA ILE A 177 2.66 9.19 -1.68
C ILE A 177 2.65 10.11 -0.45
N GLN A 178 3.80 10.43 0.11
CA GLN A 178 3.90 11.36 1.24
C GLN A 178 3.50 12.79 0.84
N ALA A 179 3.89 13.22 -0.36
CA ALA A 179 3.49 14.54 -0.87
C ALA A 179 1.97 14.67 -1.04
N ALA A 180 1.28 13.57 -1.38
CA ALA A 180 -0.18 13.56 -1.55
C ALA A 180 -0.95 13.88 -0.25
N ASP A 181 -0.35 13.66 0.93
CA ASP A 181 -0.94 14.09 2.21
C ASP A 181 -1.06 15.60 2.35
N GLY A 182 -0.16 16.33 1.69
CA GLY A 182 -0.15 17.80 1.68
C GLY A 182 -0.80 18.43 0.46
N ALA A 183 -1.42 17.64 -0.43
CA ALA A 183 -2.05 18.15 -1.64
C ALA A 183 -3.16 19.16 -1.30
N ALA A 184 -3.07 20.35 -1.90
CA ALA A 184 -3.96 21.46 -1.59
C ALA A 184 -5.39 21.22 -2.12
N ASP A 185 -5.51 20.54 -3.25
CA ASP A 185 -6.78 20.24 -3.91
C ASP A 185 -6.66 18.98 -4.81
N ALA A 186 -7.76 18.65 -5.50
CA ALA A 186 -7.81 17.51 -6.41
C ALA A 186 -6.84 17.64 -7.60
N ALA A 187 -6.62 18.86 -8.10
CA ALA A 187 -5.72 19.11 -9.23
C ALA A 187 -4.26 18.90 -8.81
N ASP A 188 -3.91 19.26 -7.58
CA ASP A 188 -2.60 19.01 -7.00
C ASP A 188 -2.34 17.50 -6.84
N ARG A 189 -3.36 16.77 -6.38
CA ARG A 189 -3.29 15.31 -6.27
C ARG A 189 -3.12 14.64 -7.63
N GLU A 190 -3.88 15.06 -8.66
CA GLU A 190 -3.74 14.51 -10.02
C GLU A 190 -2.33 14.75 -10.59
N ARG A 191 -1.69 15.89 -10.32
CA ARG A 191 -0.28 16.10 -10.71
C ARG A 191 0.67 15.08 -10.09
N LEU A 192 0.43 14.66 -8.85
CA LEU A 192 1.25 13.62 -8.20
C LEU A 192 0.98 12.23 -8.80
N VAL A 193 -0.27 11.94 -9.15
CA VAL A 193 -0.64 10.72 -9.90
C VAL A 193 0.08 10.69 -11.25
N ASP A 194 0.05 11.78 -12.02
CA ASP A 194 0.75 11.89 -13.29
C ASP A 194 2.27 11.69 -13.13
N LEU A 195 2.87 12.24 -12.09
CA LEU A 195 4.30 12.05 -11.80
C LEU A 195 4.62 10.60 -11.45
N ALA A 196 3.79 9.95 -10.66
CA ALA A 196 3.94 8.53 -10.33
C ALA A 196 3.86 7.67 -11.61
N ARG A 197 2.86 7.90 -12.45
CA ARG A 197 2.71 7.22 -13.74
C ARG A 197 3.93 7.44 -14.65
N GLN A 198 4.39 8.69 -14.81
CA GLN A 198 5.58 9.03 -15.59
C GLN A 198 6.83 8.33 -15.06
N HIS A 199 6.98 8.24 -13.72
CA HIS A 199 8.11 7.55 -13.10
C HIS A 199 8.11 6.06 -13.48
N VAL A 200 6.98 5.35 -13.33
CA VAL A 200 6.86 3.93 -13.69
C VAL A 200 7.14 3.71 -15.18
N THR A 201 6.59 4.58 -16.06
CA THR A 201 6.85 4.51 -17.49
C THR A 201 8.33 4.64 -17.81
N ARG A 202 8.99 5.69 -17.30
CA ARG A 202 10.42 5.94 -17.57
C ARG A 202 11.33 4.86 -16.99
N PHE A 203 10.97 4.32 -15.83
CA PHE A 203 11.69 3.20 -15.23
C PHE A 203 11.62 1.97 -16.14
N GLY A 204 10.43 1.60 -16.60
CA GLY A 204 10.25 0.49 -17.54
C GLY A 204 10.99 0.70 -18.86
N GLU A 205 10.87 1.89 -19.48
CA GLU A 205 11.58 2.22 -20.73
C GLU A 205 13.10 2.17 -20.60
N ARG A 206 13.64 2.48 -19.40
CA ARG A 206 15.09 2.47 -19.16
C ARG A 206 15.64 1.08 -18.94
N HIS A 207 14.91 0.22 -18.22
CA HIS A 207 15.43 -1.04 -17.72
C HIS A 207 14.88 -2.28 -18.46
N ALA A 208 13.71 -2.21 -19.09
CA ALA A 208 13.19 -3.33 -19.86
C ALA A 208 14.02 -3.58 -21.12
N CYS A 209 14.37 -4.84 -21.35
CA CYS A 209 14.92 -5.26 -22.63
C CYS A 209 13.83 -5.18 -23.71
N ALA A 210 14.18 -4.74 -24.91
CA ALA A 210 13.28 -4.87 -26.04
C ALA A 210 12.91 -6.36 -26.20
N PRO A 211 11.63 -6.69 -26.44
CA PRO A 211 11.27 -8.07 -26.73
C PRO A 211 12.14 -8.53 -27.91
N ASN A 212 12.84 -9.64 -27.73
CA ASN A 212 13.61 -10.23 -28.81
C ASN A 212 12.67 -10.40 -30.02
N ALA A 213 12.93 -9.64 -31.06
CA ALA A 213 12.35 -9.90 -32.37
C ALA A 213 13.01 -11.19 -32.89
N GLU A 214 12.57 -12.33 -32.39
CA GLU A 214 12.82 -13.60 -33.06
C GLU A 214 12.10 -13.51 -34.39
N GLY A 215 12.91 -13.19 -35.40
CA GLY A 215 12.47 -13.30 -36.78
C GLY A 215 12.16 -14.78 -37.08
N PRO A 216 11.16 -15.06 -37.89
CA PRO A 216 10.90 -16.41 -38.35
C PRO A 216 12.11 -16.88 -39.21
N GLU A 217 12.74 -17.97 -38.78
CA GLU A 217 13.51 -18.82 -39.72
C GLU A 217 12.56 -19.65 -40.59
#